data_bc83ecd09c8010d20267da76ffcd5077
#
_entry.id   bc83ecd09c8010d20267da76ffcd5077
#
_cell.length_a   1.000
_cell.length_b   1.000
_cell.length_c   1.000
_cell.angle_alpha   90.00
_cell.angle_beta   90.00
_cell.angle_gamma   90.00
#
_symmetry.space_group_name_H-M   'P 1'
#
loop_
_entity.id
_entity.type
_entity.pdbx_description
1 polymer ?
#
loop_
_entity_poly.entity_id
_entity_poly.type
_entity_poly.pdbx_seq_one_letter_code
_entity_poly.pdbx_strand_id
1 'polypeptide(L)'
;MGKAELLKVPLFRRFFQRMNIPVNRKSNMDSHRAFKRAGNDIDKGISIALFPEGTIHHNAPLMGRFKNGPFRLAIEKQVPIVPITFLNNWLLLPDDFHKRIGHPGIARVIIHDPIPTKGLSEGDIEKLKADVYAAIKKPLRKKFPEYYSKE
;
A
#
# COMPACT_ATOMS: atom_id res chain seq x y z
N MET A 1 -3.30 0.61 -7.31
CA MET A 1 -2.85 1.89 -7.94
C MET A 1 -1.34 1.83 -8.13
N GLY A 2 -0.80 2.35 -9.24
CA GLY A 2 0.59 2.21 -9.59
C GLY A 2 1.23 3.48 -10.15
N LYS A 3 2.57 3.47 -10.24
CA LYS A 3 3.39 4.63 -10.63
C LYS A 3 3.21 4.92 -12.14
N ALA A 4 2.85 6.16 -12.50
CA ALA A 4 2.56 6.54 -13.89
C ALA A 4 3.76 6.36 -14.86
N GLU A 5 4.99 6.44 -14.34
CA GLU A 5 6.22 6.26 -15.14
C GLU A 5 6.32 4.86 -15.77
N LEU A 6 5.65 3.85 -15.19
CA LEU A 6 5.60 2.50 -15.77
C LEU A 6 4.87 2.44 -17.12
N LEU A 7 4.08 3.47 -17.45
CA LEU A 7 3.45 3.61 -18.77
C LEU A 7 4.45 3.90 -19.89
N LYS A 8 5.69 4.29 -19.56
CA LYS A 8 6.76 4.54 -20.55
C LYS A 8 7.34 3.26 -21.15
N VAL A 9 7.10 2.09 -20.51
CA VAL A 9 7.58 0.79 -21.00
C VAL A 9 6.57 0.24 -22.04
N PRO A 10 6.91 0.14 -23.35
CA PRO A 10 5.95 -0.06 -24.42
C PRO A 10 5.07 -1.31 -24.26
N LEU A 11 5.67 -2.47 -24.02
CA LEU A 11 4.95 -3.75 -23.90
C LEU A 11 4.14 -3.80 -22.57
N PHE A 12 4.71 -3.27 -21.49
CA PHE A 12 4.10 -3.26 -20.17
C PHE A 12 2.94 -2.25 -20.05
N ARG A 13 2.98 -1.16 -20.83
CA ARG A 13 1.97 -0.09 -20.84
C ARG A 13 0.55 -0.62 -20.99
N ARG A 14 0.31 -1.48 -22.00
CA ARG A 14 -1.03 -1.98 -22.33
C ARG A 14 -1.61 -2.85 -21.21
N PHE A 15 -0.77 -3.70 -20.62
CA PHE A 15 -1.11 -4.52 -19.47
C PHE A 15 -1.37 -3.64 -18.22
N PHE A 16 -0.45 -2.71 -17.94
CA PHE A 16 -0.52 -1.85 -16.78
C PHE A 16 -1.75 -0.93 -16.77
N GLN A 17 -2.13 -0.37 -17.92
CA GLN A 17 -3.31 0.48 -18.05
C GLN A 17 -4.63 -0.27 -17.78
N ARG A 18 -4.69 -1.55 -18.11
CA ARG A 18 -5.88 -2.38 -17.90
C ARG A 18 -6.03 -2.83 -16.44
N MET A 19 -4.92 -3.11 -15.77
CA MET A 19 -4.92 -3.70 -14.43
C MET A 19 -4.67 -2.70 -13.31
N ASN A 20 -4.19 -1.49 -13.62
CA ASN A 20 -3.81 -0.51 -12.62
C ASN A 20 -4.42 0.86 -12.91
N ILE A 21 -4.60 1.62 -11.84
CA ILE A 21 -4.89 3.05 -11.90
C ILE A 21 -3.53 3.78 -11.85
N PRO A 22 -3.05 4.37 -12.97
CA PRO A 22 -1.80 5.12 -12.98
C PRO A 22 -1.95 6.40 -12.16
N VAL A 23 -0.93 6.75 -11.38
CA VAL A 23 -0.92 7.97 -10.57
C VAL A 23 0.41 8.70 -10.73
N ASN A 24 0.36 9.96 -11.13
CA ASN A 24 1.48 10.86 -10.98
C ASN A 24 1.48 11.43 -9.55
N ARG A 25 2.35 10.88 -8.69
CA ARG A 25 2.40 11.23 -7.26
C ARG A 25 2.88 12.66 -6.98
N LYS A 26 3.41 13.35 -7.99
CA LYS A 26 3.83 14.75 -7.89
C LYS A 26 2.68 15.74 -8.16
N SER A 27 1.54 15.26 -8.67
CA SER A 27 0.37 16.07 -8.98
C SER A 27 -0.79 15.74 -8.03
N ASN A 28 -1.23 16.72 -7.26
CA ASN A 28 -2.41 16.58 -6.40
C ASN A 28 -3.68 16.31 -7.22
N MET A 29 -3.80 16.94 -8.40
CA MET A 29 -4.94 16.77 -9.31
C MET A 29 -5.01 15.34 -9.86
N ASP A 30 -3.87 14.76 -10.26
CA ASP A 30 -3.82 13.38 -10.75
C ASP A 30 -4.10 12.38 -9.63
N SER A 31 -3.62 12.67 -8.42
CA SER A 31 -3.95 11.88 -7.23
C SER A 31 -5.45 11.89 -6.96
N HIS A 32 -6.10 13.06 -7.01
CA HIS A 32 -7.55 13.16 -6.83
C HIS A 32 -8.34 12.39 -7.89
N ARG A 33 -7.97 12.53 -9.19
CA ARG A 33 -8.57 11.77 -10.29
C ARG A 33 -8.43 10.26 -10.10
N ALA A 34 -7.25 9.81 -9.65
CA ALA A 34 -6.99 8.41 -9.40
C ALA A 34 -7.84 7.84 -8.25
N PHE A 35 -8.01 8.60 -7.16
CA PHE A 35 -8.91 8.22 -6.06
C PHE A 35 -10.37 8.21 -6.49
N LYS A 36 -10.83 9.18 -7.29
CA LYS A 36 -12.20 9.18 -7.84
C LYS A 36 -12.44 7.93 -8.71
N ARG A 37 -11.47 7.57 -9.57
CA ARG A 37 -11.56 6.34 -10.37
C ARG A 37 -11.58 5.10 -9.47
N ALA A 38 -10.73 5.03 -8.45
CA ALA A 38 -10.72 3.93 -7.49
C ALA A 38 -12.08 3.78 -6.78
N GLY A 39 -12.71 4.90 -6.38
CA GLY A 39 -14.06 4.90 -5.81
C GLY A 39 -15.10 4.32 -6.76
N ASN A 40 -15.07 4.73 -8.04
CA ASN A 40 -15.98 4.19 -9.06
C ASN A 40 -15.77 2.69 -9.32
N ASP A 41 -14.53 2.21 -9.22
CA ASP A 41 -14.21 0.79 -9.39
C ASP A 41 -14.68 -0.02 -8.17
N ILE A 42 -14.57 0.52 -6.95
CA ILE A 42 -15.15 -0.06 -5.72
C ILE A 42 -16.68 -0.18 -5.84
N ASP A 43 -17.37 0.85 -6.34
CA ASP A 43 -18.83 0.83 -6.55
C ASP A 43 -19.28 -0.27 -7.52
N LYS A 44 -18.37 -0.75 -8.39
CA LYS A 44 -18.58 -1.89 -9.30
C LYS A 44 -18.19 -3.25 -8.68
N GLY A 45 -17.83 -3.28 -7.40
CA GLY A 45 -17.37 -4.49 -6.71
C GLY A 45 -15.91 -4.86 -6.97
N ILE A 46 -15.10 -3.96 -7.54
CA ILE A 46 -13.68 -4.21 -7.82
C ILE A 46 -12.84 -3.84 -6.60
N SER A 47 -12.06 -4.78 -6.10
CA SER A 47 -11.13 -4.53 -5.00
C SER A 47 -9.94 -3.68 -5.45
N ILE A 48 -9.51 -2.74 -4.61
CA ILE A 48 -8.40 -1.84 -4.89
C ILE A 48 -7.21 -2.12 -3.97
N ALA A 49 -6.07 -2.51 -4.54
CA ALA A 49 -4.82 -2.65 -3.79
C ALA A 49 -4.08 -1.31 -3.75
N LEU A 50 -3.69 -0.89 -2.53
CA LEU A 50 -2.99 0.36 -2.27
C LEU A 50 -1.82 0.15 -1.32
N PHE A 51 -0.72 0.87 -1.56
CA PHE A 51 0.38 0.99 -0.61
C PHE A 51 0.24 2.33 0.11
N PRO A 52 -0.16 2.34 1.39
CA PRO A 52 -0.53 3.57 2.08
C PRO A 52 0.63 4.52 2.34
N GLU A 53 1.86 4.04 2.31
CA GLU A 53 3.07 4.86 2.43
C GLU A 53 3.26 5.77 1.21
N GLY A 54 2.77 5.36 0.04
CA GLY A 54 2.83 6.13 -1.20
C GLY A 54 4.23 6.28 -1.80
N THR A 55 5.25 5.69 -1.19
CA THR A 55 6.65 5.67 -1.67
C THR A 55 7.33 4.37 -1.25
N ILE A 56 8.53 4.13 -1.75
CA ILE A 56 9.42 3.06 -1.28
C ILE A 56 10.33 3.68 -0.23
N HIS A 57 10.40 3.04 0.94
CA HIS A 57 11.30 3.42 2.01
C HIS A 57 12.54 2.53 2.01
N HIS A 58 13.73 3.15 2.04
CA HIS A 58 15.01 2.42 2.02
C HIS A 58 15.35 1.73 3.35
N ASN A 59 14.58 2.00 4.40
CA ASN A 59 14.81 1.47 5.76
C ASN A 59 13.97 0.20 6.05
N ALA A 60 13.54 -0.54 5.02
CA ALA A 60 12.81 -1.78 5.25
C ALA A 60 13.61 -2.73 6.18
N PRO A 61 12.97 -3.41 7.14
CA PRO A 61 11.52 -3.62 7.27
C PRO A 61 10.75 -2.53 8.04
N LEU A 62 11.39 -1.42 8.40
CA LEU A 62 10.70 -0.31 9.06
C LEU A 62 9.68 0.32 8.11
N MET A 63 8.52 0.65 8.66
CA MET A 63 7.41 1.20 7.90
C MET A 63 7.45 2.74 7.94
N GLY A 64 7.16 3.37 6.80
CA GLY A 64 6.96 4.80 6.73
C GLY A 64 5.58 5.24 7.21
N ARG A 65 5.38 6.56 7.25
CA ARG A 65 4.09 7.15 7.63
C ARG A 65 3.02 6.87 6.58
N PHE A 66 1.86 6.42 7.01
CA PHE A 66 0.70 6.21 6.13
C PHE A 66 0.03 7.53 5.77
N LYS A 67 -0.35 7.66 4.50
CA LYS A 67 -1.13 8.80 3.98
C LYS A 67 -2.63 8.56 4.20
N ASN A 68 -3.39 9.63 4.41
CA ASN A 68 -4.82 9.55 4.74
C ASN A 68 -5.71 9.11 3.56
N GLY A 69 -5.25 9.29 2.31
CA GLY A 69 -6.06 9.02 1.11
C GLY A 69 -6.71 7.64 1.06
N PRO A 70 -5.99 6.53 1.26
CA PRO A 70 -6.57 5.19 1.29
C PRO A 70 -7.68 5.01 2.32
N PHE A 71 -7.50 5.56 3.52
CA PHE A 71 -8.45 5.44 4.64
C PHE A 71 -9.70 6.29 4.41
N ARG A 72 -9.52 7.52 3.89
CA ARG A 72 -10.64 8.37 3.47
C ARG A 72 -11.49 7.68 2.41
N LEU A 73 -10.87 7.07 1.40
CA LEU A 73 -11.59 6.34 0.36
C LEU A 73 -12.38 5.15 0.93
N ALA A 74 -11.80 4.38 1.84
CA ALA A 74 -12.47 3.24 2.45
C ALA A 74 -13.67 3.67 3.30
N ILE A 75 -13.54 4.76 4.06
CA ILE A 75 -14.61 5.36 4.85
C ILE A 75 -15.70 5.93 3.94
N GLU A 76 -15.34 6.69 2.90
CA GLU A 76 -16.28 7.26 1.92
C GLU A 76 -17.12 6.17 1.25
N LYS A 77 -16.51 5.04 0.92
CA LYS A 77 -17.17 3.90 0.27
C LYS A 77 -17.72 2.87 1.24
N GLN A 78 -17.53 3.04 2.55
CA GLN A 78 -17.98 2.12 3.60
C GLN A 78 -17.57 0.67 3.34
N VAL A 79 -16.36 0.46 2.79
CA VAL A 79 -15.80 -0.85 2.46
C VAL A 79 -14.67 -1.23 3.42
N PRO A 80 -14.55 -2.49 3.83
CA PRO A 80 -13.52 -2.92 4.77
C PRO A 80 -12.11 -2.78 4.18
N ILE A 81 -11.14 -2.56 5.05
CA ILE A 81 -9.72 -2.63 4.71
C ILE A 81 -9.18 -3.99 5.12
N VAL A 82 -8.55 -4.70 4.18
CA VAL A 82 -7.79 -5.92 4.45
C VAL A 82 -6.31 -5.57 4.50
N PRO A 83 -5.67 -5.50 5.69
CA PRO A 83 -4.25 -5.26 5.77
C PRO A 83 -3.46 -6.47 5.24
N ILE A 84 -2.38 -6.21 4.50
CA ILE A 84 -1.51 -7.25 3.95
C ILE A 84 -0.07 -6.91 4.33
N THR A 85 0.63 -7.83 5.00
CA THR A 85 2.03 -7.68 5.35
C THR A 85 2.91 -8.52 4.43
N PHE A 86 3.82 -7.87 3.70
CA PHE A 86 4.91 -8.54 2.99
C PHE A 86 6.11 -8.66 3.93
N LEU A 87 6.40 -9.88 4.39
CA LEU A 87 7.40 -10.08 5.43
C LEU A 87 8.85 -9.91 4.96
N ASN A 88 9.16 -10.39 3.77
CA ASN A 88 10.56 -10.56 3.35
C ASN A 88 10.85 -10.15 1.90
N ASN A 89 9.93 -9.47 1.22
CA ASN A 89 10.15 -9.03 -0.17
C ASN A 89 11.38 -8.12 -0.29
N TRP A 90 11.63 -7.27 0.72
CA TRP A 90 12.78 -6.37 0.78
C TRP A 90 14.13 -7.10 0.86
N LEU A 91 14.15 -8.36 1.35
CA LEU A 91 15.32 -9.22 1.33
C LEU A 91 15.52 -9.87 -0.04
N LEU A 92 14.42 -10.32 -0.67
CA LEU A 92 14.47 -11.01 -1.96
C LEU A 92 14.77 -10.07 -3.12
N LEU A 93 14.16 -8.88 -3.10
CA LEU A 93 14.32 -7.86 -4.14
C LEU A 93 14.49 -6.48 -3.47
N PRO A 94 15.70 -6.14 -3.02
CA PRO A 94 15.97 -4.84 -2.43
C PRO A 94 15.82 -3.72 -3.47
N ASP A 95 15.44 -2.53 -3.03
CA ASP A 95 15.26 -1.36 -3.89
C ASP A 95 16.57 -0.68 -4.28
N ASP A 96 17.66 -1.02 -3.60
CA ASP A 96 19.01 -0.53 -3.87
C ASP A 96 19.82 -1.59 -4.64
N PHE A 97 19.54 -1.72 -5.93
CA PHE A 97 20.23 -2.67 -6.82
C PHE A 97 21.75 -2.39 -6.98
N HIS A 98 22.23 -1.21 -6.58
CA HIS A 98 23.65 -0.89 -6.63
C HIS A 98 24.42 -1.45 -5.43
N LYS A 99 23.75 -1.66 -4.30
CA LYS A 99 24.37 -2.14 -3.05
C LYS A 99 23.98 -3.57 -2.69
N ARG A 100 22.83 -4.04 -3.16
CA ARG A 100 22.32 -5.38 -2.84
C ARG A 100 21.80 -6.06 -4.10
N ILE A 101 22.21 -7.29 -4.28
CA ILE A 101 21.73 -8.13 -5.37
C ILE A 101 20.47 -8.87 -4.89
N GLY A 102 19.40 -8.84 -5.68
CA GLY A 102 18.23 -9.67 -5.43
C GLY A 102 18.58 -11.15 -5.58
N HIS A 103 17.92 -12.00 -4.84
CA HIS A 103 18.13 -13.45 -4.91
C HIS A 103 16.79 -14.19 -4.95
N PRO A 104 16.73 -15.40 -5.55
CA PRO A 104 15.54 -16.22 -5.53
C PRO A 104 15.21 -16.68 -4.11
N GLY A 105 13.92 -16.83 -3.82
CA GLY A 105 13.45 -17.27 -2.52
C GLY A 105 11.92 -17.27 -2.42
N ILE A 106 11.42 -17.72 -1.28
CA ILE A 106 9.99 -17.79 -1.01
C ILE A 106 9.52 -16.47 -0.42
N ALA A 107 8.69 -15.73 -1.16
CA ALA A 107 8.00 -14.55 -0.65
C ALA A 107 6.93 -14.96 0.37
N ARG A 108 6.95 -14.33 1.54
CA ARG A 108 6.02 -14.61 2.64
C ARG A 108 5.09 -13.43 2.84
N VAL A 109 3.79 -13.70 2.78
CA VAL A 109 2.72 -12.71 2.90
C VAL A 109 1.77 -13.14 4.01
N ILE A 110 1.31 -12.18 4.82
CA ILE A 110 0.26 -12.37 5.80
C ILE A 110 -0.93 -11.50 5.38
N ILE A 111 -2.08 -12.14 5.21
CA ILE A 111 -3.36 -11.47 5.01
C ILE A 111 -4.04 -11.43 6.37
N HIS A 112 -4.35 -10.23 6.85
CA HIS A 112 -4.99 -10.02 8.15
C HIS A 112 -6.52 -10.00 8.01
N ASP A 113 -7.20 -10.11 9.15
CA ASP A 113 -8.64 -9.97 9.21
C ASP A 113 -9.08 -8.59 8.70
N PRO A 114 -10.22 -8.52 7.99
CA PRO A 114 -10.76 -7.26 7.52
C PRO A 114 -11.09 -6.32 8.66
N ILE A 115 -10.67 -5.06 8.57
CA ILE A 115 -11.03 -3.99 9.50
C ILE A 115 -12.27 -3.28 8.92
N PRO A 116 -13.43 -3.32 9.60
CA PRO A 116 -14.65 -2.71 9.10
C PRO A 116 -14.57 -1.18 9.12
N THR A 117 -15.22 -0.55 8.15
CA THR A 117 -15.34 0.92 8.08
C THR A 117 -16.79 1.38 8.12
N LYS A 118 -17.74 0.45 8.16
CA LYS A 118 -19.17 0.75 8.20
C LYS A 118 -19.51 1.59 9.44
N GLY A 119 -20.12 2.76 9.21
CA GLY A 119 -20.46 3.70 10.27
C GLY A 119 -19.33 4.64 10.70
N LEU A 120 -18.11 4.47 10.16
CA LEU A 120 -17.00 5.41 10.39
C LEU A 120 -17.20 6.70 9.58
N SER A 121 -16.71 7.80 10.15
CA SER A 121 -16.71 9.14 9.58
C SER A 121 -15.28 9.65 9.31
N GLU A 122 -15.14 10.82 8.72
CA GLU A 122 -13.84 11.45 8.46
C GLU A 122 -13.02 11.66 9.75
N GLY A 123 -13.67 11.87 10.89
CA GLY A 123 -13.02 11.97 12.21
C GLY A 123 -12.32 10.70 12.66
N ASP A 124 -12.69 9.54 12.11
CA ASP A 124 -12.14 8.24 12.49
C ASP A 124 -10.90 7.84 11.67
N ILE A 125 -10.48 8.66 10.70
CA ILE A 125 -9.34 8.35 9.79
C ILE A 125 -8.07 8.03 10.57
N GLU A 126 -7.71 8.83 11.58
CA GLU A 126 -6.45 8.64 12.32
C GLU A 126 -6.48 7.34 13.13
N LYS A 127 -7.62 7.00 13.74
CA LYS A 127 -7.79 5.73 14.45
C LYS A 127 -7.70 4.54 13.50
N LEU A 128 -8.45 4.56 12.40
CA LEU A 128 -8.44 3.50 11.38
C LEU A 128 -7.02 3.30 10.82
N LYS A 129 -6.30 4.39 10.56
CA LYS A 129 -4.91 4.38 10.09
C LYS A 129 -3.98 3.72 11.11
N ALA A 130 -4.15 4.04 12.40
CA ALA A 130 -3.36 3.46 13.48
C ALA A 130 -3.62 1.95 13.62
N ASP A 131 -4.88 1.52 13.53
CA ASP A 131 -5.27 0.11 13.61
C ASP A 131 -4.65 -0.71 12.45
N VAL A 132 -4.75 -0.21 11.21
CA VAL A 132 -4.14 -0.85 10.04
C VAL A 132 -2.62 -0.87 10.16
N TYR A 133 -2.00 0.23 10.61
CA TYR A 133 -0.56 0.31 10.81
C TYR A 133 -0.09 -0.72 11.86
N ALA A 134 -0.79 -0.83 12.98
CA ALA A 134 -0.48 -1.78 14.04
C ALA A 134 -0.60 -3.23 13.57
N ALA A 135 -1.66 -3.55 12.80
CA ALA A 135 -1.85 -4.88 12.21
C ALA A 135 -0.67 -5.29 11.32
N ILE A 136 -0.20 -4.40 10.44
CA ILE A 136 0.93 -4.67 9.54
C ILE A 136 2.27 -4.70 10.29
N LYS A 137 2.47 -3.80 11.28
CA LYS A 137 3.72 -3.68 12.06
C LYS A 137 3.96 -4.90 12.97
N LYS A 138 2.90 -5.44 13.57
CA LYS A 138 3.00 -6.54 14.55
C LYS A 138 3.83 -7.74 14.07
N PRO A 139 3.56 -8.35 12.90
CA PRO A 139 4.34 -9.48 12.40
C PRO A 139 5.76 -9.07 11.97
N LEU A 140 5.97 -7.86 11.45
CA LEU A 140 7.29 -7.35 11.10
C LEU A 140 8.17 -7.23 12.35
N ARG A 141 7.64 -6.61 13.42
CA ARG A 141 8.34 -6.48 14.71
C ARG A 141 8.66 -7.84 15.34
N LYS A 142 7.73 -8.81 15.22
CA LYS A 142 7.96 -10.18 15.71
C LYS A 142 9.06 -10.89 14.93
N LYS A 143 9.13 -10.68 13.61
CA LYS A 143 10.09 -11.35 12.73
C LYS A 143 11.48 -10.70 12.75
N PHE A 144 11.55 -9.39 12.96
CA PHE A 144 12.77 -8.59 12.88
C PHE A 144 12.89 -7.65 14.10
N PRO A 145 12.95 -8.19 15.34
CA PRO A 145 12.94 -7.39 16.57
C PRO A 145 14.12 -6.40 16.64
N GLU A 146 15.26 -6.73 16.04
CA GLU A 146 16.47 -5.93 16.01
C GLU A 146 16.30 -4.56 15.33
N TYR A 147 15.38 -4.46 14.35
CA TYR A 147 15.08 -3.19 13.68
C TYR A 147 14.15 -2.29 14.48
N TYR A 148 13.35 -2.87 15.40
CA TYR A 148 12.33 -2.18 16.18
C TYR A 148 12.74 -1.92 17.64
N SER A 149 13.95 -2.30 18.04
CA SER A 149 14.46 -2.12 19.42
C SER A 149 14.83 -0.68 19.76
N LYS A 150 14.94 0.20 18.75
CA LYS A 150 15.33 1.60 18.90
C LYS A 150 14.16 2.58 18.71
N GLU A 151 12.93 2.09 18.53
CA GLU A 151 11.71 2.90 18.53
C GLU A 151 11.13 2.98 19.96
#